data_14ce76fc77d5d38da78dd363572c422e
#
_entry.id   14ce76fc77d5d38da78dd363572c422e
#
_cell.length_a   1.000
_cell.length_b   1.000
_cell.length_c   1.000
_cell.angle_alpha   90.00
_cell.angle_beta   90.00
_cell.angle_gamma   90.00
#
_symmetry.space_group_name_H-M   'P 1'
#
loop_
_entity.id
_entity.type
_entity.pdbx_description
1 polymer ?
#
loop_
_entity_poly.entity_id
_entity_poly.type
_entity_poly.pdbx_seq_one_letter_code
_entity_poly.pdbx_strand_id
1 'polypeptide(L)'
;MSRLSLLLAFVCVALASSASAHHSQAGLFDSNRTIEVTGVVKSVSWSNPHGHIVVTVTDDKGAMTDWDAETASISILRNRGADASGLINVGDKITIAGSAPRREMPQILANSVLLPSGYEFTFGSATPYFPEGKAGKLVGKANLDADVSKAKASADGLFRVWATNMADPAAFPMFKGGYPLNAAGKAKLAQWNPRDNELLKCGHKGQPLIMISPLPMELKKQGDDILMSIEEYDTRRVIHMAPNAVAPAEHTQFGFSRGHFEGTTLVVETDHIKAEYFDHEGTPQSEQIKTVERFKPNAAYDRIDYTLTTTDPVYFEKPFELTRYWVWKPEMTVHPYECVDR
;
A
#
# COMPACT_ATOMS: atom_id res chain seq x y z
N MET A 1 33.53 48.38 44.63
CA MET A 1 32.19 48.49 44.01
C MET A 1 32.19 47.62 42.79
N SER A 2 31.72 46.42 42.95
CA SER A 2 31.74 45.34 41.96
C SER A 2 30.41 45.38 41.15
N ARG A 3 30.52 45.50 39.84
CA ARG A 3 29.35 45.36 38.93
C ARG A 3 29.25 43.93 38.48
N LEU A 4 28.27 43.23 39.01
CA LEU A 4 27.90 41.88 38.63
C LEU A 4 27.04 41.93 37.35
N SER A 5 27.61 41.53 36.23
CA SER A 5 26.90 41.39 34.97
C SER A 5 26.23 40.03 34.89
N LEU A 6 24.90 40.01 35.01
CA LEU A 6 24.09 38.84 34.77
C LEU A 6 23.99 38.60 33.24
N LEU A 7 24.60 37.52 32.75
CA LEU A 7 24.36 36.97 31.41
C LEU A 7 23.14 36.06 31.49
N LEU A 8 22.01 36.53 30.94
CA LEU A 8 20.83 35.71 30.68
C LEU A 8 21.09 34.89 29.40
N ALA A 9 21.41 33.62 29.58
CA ALA A 9 21.44 32.68 28.47
C ALA A 9 20.00 32.27 28.10
N PHE A 10 19.52 32.77 26.98
CA PHE A 10 18.25 32.37 26.39
C PHE A 10 18.46 31.00 25.72
N VAL A 11 18.03 29.92 26.38
CA VAL A 11 17.99 28.58 25.80
C VAL A 11 16.75 28.53 24.92
N CYS A 12 16.90 28.74 23.62
CA CYS A 12 15.89 28.36 22.62
C CYS A 12 15.83 26.85 22.52
N VAL A 13 14.90 26.24 23.24
CA VAL A 13 14.50 24.85 22.98
C VAL A 13 13.69 24.88 21.67
N ALA A 14 14.37 24.57 20.57
CA ALA A 14 13.70 24.26 19.33
C ALA A 14 12.93 22.95 19.53
N LEU A 15 11.62 23.04 19.72
CA LEU A 15 10.71 21.92 19.57
C LEU A 15 10.74 21.52 18.07
N ALA A 16 11.66 20.63 17.74
CA ALA A 16 11.60 19.91 16.48
C ALA A 16 10.38 18.99 16.55
N SER A 17 9.24 19.47 16.07
CA SER A 17 8.15 18.59 15.69
C SER A 17 8.71 17.62 14.67
N SER A 18 8.80 16.33 15.03
CA SER A 18 9.07 15.25 14.11
C SER A 18 7.98 15.29 13.03
N ALA A 19 8.29 15.90 11.89
CA ALA A 19 7.49 15.78 10.69
C ALA A 19 7.58 14.32 10.27
N SER A 20 6.55 13.54 10.58
CA SER A 20 6.32 12.20 10.10
C SER A 20 6.14 12.31 8.58
N ALA A 21 7.23 12.21 7.84
CA ALA A 21 7.17 12.15 6.39
C ALA A 21 6.81 10.71 6.01
N HIS A 22 5.53 10.40 6.13
CA HIS A 22 5.01 9.25 5.43
C HIS A 22 5.33 9.43 3.94
N HIS A 23 5.68 8.34 3.26
CA HIS A 23 5.54 8.19 1.82
C HIS A 23 4.13 8.43 1.52
N SER A 24 3.70 9.50 1.87
CA SER A 24 2.29 9.69 2.00
C SER A 24 2.03 10.96 1.25
N GLN A 25 1.18 10.78 0.33
CA GLN A 25 0.30 11.83 -0.13
C GLN A 25 0.02 12.84 1.00
N ALA A 26 -0.07 12.40 2.28
CA ALA A 26 -0.20 13.27 3.46
C ALA A 26 0.99 14.23 3.71
N GLY A 27 2.18 13.89 3.26
CA GLY A 27 3.35 14.81 3.32
C GLY A 27 3.31 15.88 2.24
N LEU A 28 2.70 15.59 1.09
CA LEU A 28 2.59 16.48 -0.06
C LEU A 28 1.26 17.22 -0.10
N PHE A 29 0.17 16.57 0.33
CA PHE A 29 -1.19 17.08 0.25
C PHE A 29 -1.82 17.26 1.63
N ASP A 30 -2.72 18.22 1.74
CA ASP A 30 -3.50 18.51 2.95
C ASP A 30 -4.92 17.96 2.81
N SER A 31 -5.18 16.82 3.45
CA SER A 31 -6.50 16.15 3.42
C SER A 31 -7.64 17.01 4.03
N ASN A 32 -7.32 18.02 4.81
CA ASN A 32 -8.31 18.94 5.40
C ASN A 32 -8.66 20.11 4.47
N ARG A 33 -7.96 20.26 3.35
CA ARG A 33 -8.18 21.34 2.39
C ARG A 33 -8.51 20.79 1.02
N THR A 34 -9.77 20.81 0.67
CA THR A 34 -10.25 20.39 -0.65
C THR A 34 -10.24 21.56 -1.62
N ILE A 35 -9.76 21.34 -2.83
CA ILE A 35 -9.80 22.27 -3.96
C ILE A 35 -10.44 21.62 -5.17
N GLU A 36 -10.89 22.45 -6.09
CA GLU A 36 -11.36 22.04 -7.43
C GLU A 36 -10.40 22.56 -8.50
N VAL A 37 -10.09 21.71 -9.48
CA VAL A 37 -9.30 22.07 -10.65
C VAL A 37 -10.10 21.69 -11.91
N THR A 38 -10.47 22.69 -12.72
CA THR A 38 -11.16 22.48 -14.00
C THR A 38 -10.22 22.73 -15.15
N GLY A 39 -10.07 21.78 -16.05
CA GLY A 39 -9.19 21.90 -17.20
C GLY A 39 -9.50 20.92 -18.30
N VAL A 40 -8.71 20.98 -19.37
CA VAL A 40 -8.75 20.04 -20.49
C VAL A 40 -7.65 18.98 -20.29
N VAL A 41 -8.03 17.73 -20.37
CA VAL A 41 -7.11 16.60 -20.19
C VAL A 41 -6.03 16.62 -21.27
N LYS A 42 -4.77 16.73 -20.83
CA LYS A 42 -3.57 16.68 -21.67
C LYS A 42 -3.00 15.28 -21.78
N SER A 43 -2.99 14.55 -20.68
CA SER A 43 -2.54 13.16 -20.63
C SER A 43 -3.18 12.40 -19.47
N VAL A 44 -3.30 11.09 -19.63
CA VAL A 44 -3.74 10.15 -18.58
C VAL A 44 -2.76 8.99 -18.54
N SER A 45 -2.34 8.61 -17.34
CA SER A 45 -1.50 7.44 -17.09
C SER A 45 -2.10 6.64 -15.94
N TRP A 46 -2.66 5.48 -16.25
CA TRP A 46 -3.12 4.52 -15.25
C TRP A 46 -1.97 3.58 -14.92
N SER A 47 -1.30 3.83 -13.81
CA SER A 47 -0.08 3.12 -13.41
C SER A 47 -0.05 2.80 -11.92
N ASN A 48 0.92 2.01 -11.51
CA ASN A 48 1.33 1.79 -10.14
C ASN A 48 2.64 2.55 -9.86
N PRO A 49 2.88 3.07 -8.67
CA PRO A 49 2.00 3.02 -7.49
C PRO A 49 0.83 4.01 -7.54
N HIS A 50 0.81 4.98 -8.44
CA HIS A 50 -0.22 6.01 -8.57
C HIS A 50 -0.54 6.28 -10.04
N GLY A 51 -1.82 6.51 -10.33
CA GLY A 51 -2.24 7.04 -11.62
C GLY A 51 -2.09 8.56 -11.66
N HIS A 52 -2.01 9.14 -12.86
CA HIS A 52 -1.86 10.58 -13.06
C HIS A 52 -2.74 11.07 -14.20
N ILE A 53 -3.41 12.20 -13.97
CA ILE A 53 -4.18 12.92 -14.97
C ILE A 53 -3.60 14.33 -15.05
N VAL A 54 -3.01 14.67 -16.17
CA VAL A 54 -2.55 16.05 -16.40
C VAL A 54 -3.65 16.83 -17.11
N VAL A 55 -4.07 17.95 -16.53
CA VAL A 55 -5.05 18.86 -17.12
C VAL A 55 -4.44 20.23 -17.36
N THR A 56 -4.70 20.81 -18.53
CA THR A 56 -4.34 22.20 -18.82
C THR A 56 -5.47 23.11 -18.34
N VAL A 57 -5.15 23.93 -17.37
CA VAL A 57 -6.04 24.98 -16.83
C VAL A 57 -5.72 26.29 -17.51
N THR A 58 -6.75 27.00 -18.00
CA THR A 58 -6.60 28.34 -18.58
C THR A 58 -7.22 29.35 -17.61
N ASP A 59 -6.46 30.32 -17.18
CA ASP A 59 -6.94 31.40 -16.32
C ASP A 59 -7.75 32.46 -17.09
N ASP A 60 -8.33 33.41 -16.37
CA ASP A 60 -9.14 34.50 -16.95
C ASP A 60 -8.35 35.44 -17.89
N LYS A 61 -7.01 35.38 -17.87
CA LYS A 61 -6.11 36.15 -18.72
C LYS A 61 -5.61 35.35 -19.92
N GLY A 62 -6.04 34.09 -20.05
CA GLY A 62 -5.63 33.18 -21.11
C GLY A 62 -4.28 32.50 -20.86
N ALA A 63 -3.67 32.65 -19.69
CA ALA A 63 -2.45 31.90 -19.35
C ALA A 63 -2.79 30.45 -19.02
N MET A 64 -1.97 29.54 -19.54
CA MET A 64 -2.16 28.09 -19.39
C MET A 64 -1.18 27.53 -18.39
N THR A 65 -1.68 26.68 -17.48
CA THR A 65 -0.87 25.95 -16.50
C THR A 65 -1.31 24.48 -16.51
N ASP A 66 -0.33 23.58 -16.61
CA ASP A 66 -0.60 22.15 -16.49
C ASP A 66 -0.64 21.76 -15.01
N TRP A 67 -1.74 21.17 -14.60
CA TRP A 67 -1.94 20.60 -13.27
C TRP A 67 -1.82 19.09 -13.33
N ASP A 68 -1.04 18.51 -12.41
CA ASP A 68 -0.91 17.07 -12.24
C ASP A 68 -1.82 16.58 -11.12
N ALA A 69 -2.81 15.79 -11.48
CA ALA A 69 -3.71 15.15 -10.53
C ALA A 69 -3.25 13.70 -10.28
N GLU A 70 -2.68 13.48 -9.09
CA GLU A 70 -2.34 12.15 -8.62
C GLU A 70 -3.60 11.40 -8.17
N THR A 71 -3.76 10.15 -8.57
CA THR A 71 -4.92 9.31 -8.26
C THR A 71 -4.52 8.06 -7.49
N ALA A 72 -5.49 7.23 -7.10
CA ALA A 72 -5.21 5.87 -6.65
C ALA A 72 -4.54 5.05 -7.76
N SER A 73 -3.76 4.04 -7.38
CA SER A 73 -3.14 3.12 -8.34
C SER A 73 -4.18 2.35 -9.14
N ILE A 74 -3.83 1.94 -10.36
CA ILE A 74 -4.70 1.10 -11.19
C ILE A 74 -5.05 -0.22 -10.48
N SER A 75 -4.11 -0.81 -9.76
CA SER A 75 -4.33 -2.03 -8.98
C SER A 75 -5.34 -1.82 -7.83
N ILE A 76 -5.29 -0.69 -7.14
CA ILE A 76 -6.29 -0.35 -6.10
C ILE A 76 -7.68 -0.14 -6.72
N LEU A 77 -7.76 0.54 -7.87
CA LEU A 77 -9.03 0.74 -8.57
C LEU A 77 -9.64 -0.61 -8.99
N ARG A 78 -8.86 -1.49 -9.58
CA ARG A 78 -9.29 -2.85 -9.94
C ARG A 78 -9.76 -3.65 -8.71
N ASN A 79 -9.01 -3.63 -7.60
CA ASN A 79 -9.38 -4.32 -6.37
C ASN A 79 -10.74 -3.84 -5.80
N ARG A 80 -11.11 -2.59 -6.06
CA ARG A 80 -12.42 -2.03 -5.69
C ARG A 80 -13.51 -2.26 -6.72
N GLY A 81 -13.16 -2.94 -7.80
CA GLY A 81 -14.08 -3.17 -8.91
C GLY A 81 -14.33 -1.93 -9.75
N ALA A 82 -13.42 -0.97 -9.75
CA ALA A 82 -13.48 0.22 -10.58
C ALA A 82 -12.48 0.11 -11.73
N ASP A 83 -12.96 0.33 -12.95
CA ASP A 83 -12.12 0.51 -14.12
C ASP A 83 -12.21 1.98 -14.58
N ALA A 84 -11.09 2.68 -14.43
CA ALA A 84 -10.98 4.07 -14.89
C ALA A 84 -10.49 4.16 -16.34
N SER A 85 -10.08 3.04 -16.95
CA SER A 85 -9.63 3.03 -18.34
C SER A 85 -10.78 3.39 -19.29
N GLY A 86 -10.54 4.35 -20.17
CA GLY A 86 -11.56 4.82 -21.11
C GLY A 86 -12.65 5.75 -20.54
N LEU A 87 -12.66 6.01 -19.22
CA LEU A 87 -13.58 6.99 -18.63
C LEU A 87 -13.10 8.42 -18.82
N ILE A 88 -11.80 8.64 -18.92
CA ILE A 88 -11.13 9.93 -19.07
C ILE A 88 -10.23 9.86 -20.28
N ASN A 89 -10.45 10.74 -21.25
CA ASN A 89 -9.71 10.76 -22.50
C ASN A 89 -9.01 12.11 -22.69
N VAL A 90 -7.92 12.10 -23.44
CA VAL A 90 -7.24 13.34 -23.85
C VAL A 90 -8.24 14.22 -24.62
N GLY A 91 -8.31 15.49 -24.24
CA GLY A 91 -9.25 16.47 -24.78
C GLY A 91 -10.55 16.62 -23.99
N ASP A 92 -10.86 15.74 -23.06
CA ASP A 92 -12.02 15.88 -22.18
C ASP A 92 -11.88 17.13 -21.30
N LYS A 93 -12.95 17.89 -21.12
CA LYS A 93 -13.03 18.93 -20.10
C LYS A 93 -13.61 18.33 -18.84
N ILE A 94 -12.80 18.29 -17.78
CA ILE A 94 -13.16 17.68 -16.50
C ILE A 94 -12.96 18.64 -15.35
N THR A 95 -13.63 18.39 -14.23
CA THR A 95 -13.36 19.06 -12.95
C THR A 95 -12.92 18.00 -11.93
N ILE A 96 -11.76 18.20 -11.35
CA ILE A 96 -11.18 17.31 -10.35
C ILE A 96 -11.32 17.96 -8.99
N ALA A 97 -11.90 17.25 -8.02
CA ALA A 97 -11.94 17.64 -6.62
C ALA A 97 -10.99 16.77 -5.80
N GLY A 98 -10.24 17.38 -4.91
CA GLY A 98 -9.26 16.63 -4.14
C GLY A 98 -8.47 17.45 -3.13
N SER A 99 -7.51 16.81 -2.48
CA SER A 99 -6.68 17.44 -1.45
C SER A 99 -5.68 18.42 -2.08
N ALA A 100 -5.63 19.61 -1.53
CA ALA A 100 -4.71 20.66 -1.98
C ALA A 100 -3.26 20.33 -1.66
N PRO A 101 -2.29 20.79 -2.46
CA PRO A 101 -0.88 20.65 -2.14
C PRO A 101 -0.55 21.52 -0.90
N ARG A 102 0.39 21.04 -0.07
CA ARG A 102 0.90 21.80 1.09
C ARG A 102 1.84 22.94 0.71
N ARG A 103 2.40 22.88 -0.50
CA ARG A 103 3.23 23.95 -1.09
C ARG A 103 2.53 24.47 -2.34
N GLU A 104 2.84 25.70 -2.73
CA GLU A 104 2.33 26.25 -4.01
C GLU A 104 2.96 25.49 -5.19
N MET A 105 2.18 24.61 -5.77
CA MET A 105 2.54 23.85 -6.96
C MET A 105 1.25 23.39 -7.67
N PRO A 106 1.26 23.26 -9.00
CA PRO A 106 0.08 22.88 -9.76
C PRO A 106 -0.16 21.36 -9.66
N GLN A 107 -0.49 20.91 -8.46
CA GLN A 107 -0.77 19.51 -8.16
C GLN A 107 -2.03 19.38 -7.31
N ILE A 108 -2.71 18.25 -7.42
CA ILE A 108 -3.87 17.88 -6.60
C ILE A 108 -3.86 16.37 -6.37
N LEU A 109 -4.16 15.93 -5.15
CA LEU A 109 -4.48 14.53 -4.91
C LEU A 109 -5.96 14.32 -5.19
N ALA A 110 -6.27 13.70 -6.30
CA ALA A 110 -7.63 13.53 -6.79
C ALA A 110 -8.44 12.56 -5.95
N ASN A 111 -9.58 13.01 -5.41
CA ASN A 111 -10.56 12.19 -4.73
C ASN A 111 -11.76 11.88 -5.62
N SER A 112 -12.19 12.85 -6.41
CA SER A 112 -13.31 12.74 -7.32
C SER A 112 -13.04 13.49 -8.62
N VAL A 113 -13.66 13.05 -9.71
CA VAL A 113 -13.67 13.73 -10.99
C VAL A 113 -15.08 13.79 -11.57
N LEU A 114 -15.49 14.98 -11.97
CA LEU A 114 -16.72 15.20 -12.75
C LEU A 114 -16.38 15.08 -14.23
N LEU A 115 -16.97 14.08 -14.88
CA LEU A 115 -16.76 13.77 -16.29
C LEU A 115 -17.57 14.67 -17.22
N PRO A 116 -17.25 14.78 -18.52
CA PRO A 116 -18.04 15.55 -19.50
C PRO A 116 -19.50 15.09 -19.59
N SER A 117 -19.77 13.82 -19.29
CA SER A 117 -21.11 13.25 -19.22
C SER A 117 -21.96 13.77 -18.07
N GLY A 118 -21.37 14.53 -17.13
CA GLY A 118 -22.00 14.97 -15.88
C GLY A 118 -21.98 13.93 -14.77
N TYR A 119 -21.37 12.76 -15.00
CA TYR A 119 -21.20 11.75 -13.97
C TYR A 119 -19.92 11.99 -13.16
N GLU A 120 -19.98 11.70 -11.86
CA GLU A 120 -18.84 11.72 -10.96
C GLU A 120 -18.21 10.33 -10.86
N PHE A 121 -16.88 10.27 -10.98
CA PHE A 121 -16.09 9.09 -10.66
C PHE A 121 -15.24 9.38 -9.42
N THR A 122 -15.26 8.48 -8.43
CA THR A 122 -14.47 8.62 -7.20
C THR A 122 -13.25 7.69 -7.23
N PHE A 123 -12.08 8.24 -6.87
CA PHE A 123 -10.86 7.48 -6.68
C PHE A 123 -10.82 6.91 -5.25
N GLY A 124 -10.62 5.64 -5.13
CA GLY A 124 -10.49 5.04 -3.82
C GLY A 124 -11.80 4.93 -3.02
N SER A 125 -11.73 5.15 -1.70
CA SER A 125 -12.88 5.12 -0.79
C SER A 125 -13.55 6.48 -0.61
N ALA A 126 -13.23 7.45 -1.46
CA ALA A 126 -13.76 8.79 -1.33
C ALA A 126 -15.28 8.82 -1.44
N THR A 127 -15.91 9.59 -0.57
CA THR A 127 -17.32 9.93 -0.69
C THR A 127 -17.50 10.84 -1.92
N PRO A 128 -18.60 10.72 -2.67
CA PRO A 128 -18.93 11.66 -3.75
C PRO A 128 -18.86 13.10 -3.25
N TYR A 129 -18.24 13.97 -4.05
CA TYR A 129 -17.96 15.36 -3.68
C TYR A 129 -18.96 16.33 -4.31
N PHE A 130 -19.34 16.07 -5.58
CA PHE A 130 -20.20 16.99 -6.32
C PHE A 130 -21.66 16.88 -5.90
N PRO A 131 -22.41 18.00 -5.80
CA PRO A 131 -23.81 17.97 -5.41
C PRO A 131 -24.68 17.08 -6.34
N GLU A 132 -25.73 16.49 -5.77
CA GLU A 132 -26.74 15.77 -6.55
C GLU A 132 -27.29 16.67 -7.68
N GLY A 133 -27.36 16.12 -8.90
CA GLY A 133 -27.73 16.85 -10.11
C GLY A 133 -26.53 17.29 -10.96
N LYS A 134 -25.31 17.37 -10.43
CA LYS A 134 -24.07 17.48 -11.20
C LYS A 134 -23.34 16.13 -11.35
N ALA A 135 -23.62 15.20 -10.48
CA ALA A 135 -22.95 13.91 -10.45
C ALA A 135 -23.98 12.78 -10.43
N GLY A 136 -23.82 11.82 -11.30
CA GLY A 136 -24.47 10.52 -11.20
C GLY A 136 -23.51 9.52 -10.58
N LYS A 137 -24.01 8.49 -9.93
CA LYS A 137 -23.16 7.37 -9.50
C LYS A 137 -22.70 6.59 -10.74
N LEU A 138 -21.49 6.88 -11.21
CA LEU A 138 -20.83 5.95 -12.12
C LEU A 138 -20.24 4.83 -11.27
N VAL A 139 -20.95 3.76 -11.14
CA VAL A 139 -20.35 2.49 -10.77
C VAL A 139 -19.63 2.03 -12.03
N GLY A 140 -18.33 2.25 -12.10
CA GLY A 140 -17.52 1.67 -13.16
C GLY A 140 -17.86 0.18 -13.22
N LYS A 141 -18.12 -0.35 -14.42
CA LYS A 141 -18.18 -1.81 -14.57
C LYS A 141 -16.84 -2.33 -14.11
N ALA A 142 -16.85 -3.03 -13.00
CA ALA A 142 -15.70 -3.77 -12.57
C ALA A 142 -15.30 -4.72 -13.68
N ASN A 143 -14.18 -4.48 -14.34
CA ASN A 143 -13.53 -5.51 -15.11
C ASN A 143 -12.91 -6.47 -14.10
N LEU A 144 -13.78 -7.26 -13.51
CA LEU A 144 -13.42 -8.39 -12.72
C LEU A 144 -13.19 -9.50 -13.74
N ASP A 145 -11.94 -9.66 -14.17
CA ASP A 145 -11.54 -10.47 -15.34
C ASP A 145 -11.68 -11.97 -15.10
N ALA A 146 -11.93 -12.37 -13.86
CA ALA A 146 -12.05 -13.76 -13.51
C ALA A 146 -13.41 -14.34 -13.94
N ASP A 147 -13.38 -15.47 -14.59
CA ASP A 147 -14.54 -16.34 -14.70
C ASP A 147 -14.90 -16.88 -13.31
N VAL A 148 -15.86 -16.21 -12.66
CA VAL A 148 -16.34 -16.54 -11.31
C VAL A 148 -16.78 -18.00 -11.20
N SER A 149 -17.42 -18.53 -12.23
CA SER A 149 -17.89 -19.92 -12.25
C SER A 149 -16.70 -20.89 -12.24
N LYS A 150 -15.69 -20.61 -13.06
CA LYS A 150 -14.45 -21.38 -13.09
C LYS A 150 -13.67 -21.23 -11.77
N ALA A 151 -13.53 -20.03 -11.23
CA ALA A 151 -12.87 -19.79 -9.96
C ALA A 151 -13.55 -20.54 -8.80
N LYS A 152 -14.89 -20.58 -8.78
CA LYS A 152 -15.65 -21.36 -7.80
C LYS A 152 -15.49 -22.87 -7.99
N ALA A 153 -15.47 -23.34 -9.24
CA ALA A 153 -15.31 -24.77 -9.54
C ALA A 153 -13.90 -25.28 -9.22
N SER A 154 -12.86 -24.44 -9.34
CA SER A 154 -11.47 -24.79 -9.05
C SER A 154 -11.02 -24.47 -7.62
N ALA A 155 -11.89 -23.93 -6.78
CA ALA A 155 -11.57 -23.58 -5.41
C ALA A 155 -11.24 -24.81 -4.56
N ASP A 156 -10.03 -24.86 -4.02
CA ASP A 156 -9.53 -25.96 -3.20
C ASP A 156 -8.93 -25.41 -1.88
N GLY A 157 -9.73 -25.37 -0.85
CA GLY A 157 -9.29 -24.88 0.46
C GLY A 157 -8.67 -23.47 0.39
N LEU A 158 -7.41 -23.33 0.79
CA LEU A 158 -6.65 -22.08 0.74
C LEU A 158 -6.19 -21.69 -0.68
N PHE A 159 -6.21 -22.61 -1.63
CA PHE A 159 -5.64 -22.41 -2.97
C PHE A 159 -6.61 -21.65 -3.87
N ARG A 160 -6.61 -20.33 -3.75
CA ARG A 160 -7.48 -19.38 -4.44
C ARG A 160 -6.94 -17.94 -4.35
N VAL A 161 -7.66 -16.99 -4.93
CA VAL A 161 -7.31 -15.55 -4.85
C VAL A 161 -7.96 -14.93 -3.63
N TRP A 162 -7.15 -14.29 -2.83
CA TRP A 162 -7.52 -13.56 -1.62
C TRP A 162 -7.26 -12.07 -1.81
N ALA A 163 -8.10 -11.21 -1.26
CA ALA A 163 -7.89 -9.77 -1.31
C ALA A 163 -8.28 -9.10 0.01
N THR A 164 -7.74 -7.91 0.22
CA THR A 164 -8.10 -7.07 1.36
C THR A 164 -9.54 -6.57 1.20
N ASN A 165 -10.34 -6.67 2.27
CA ASN A 165 -11.63 -6.01 2.31
C ASN A 165 -11.43 -4.51 2.54
N MET A 166 -11.31 -3.74 1.46
CA MET A 166 -11.01 -2.31 1.51
C MET A 166 -12.10 -1.47 2.18
N ALA A 167 -13.29 -2.02 2.38
CA ALA A 167 -14.39 -1.35 3.07
C ALA A 167 -14.32 -1.49 4.60
N ASP A 168 -13.49 -2.42 5.09
CA ASP A 168 -13.35 -2.68 6.53
C ASP A 168 -11.96 -2.27 7.04
N PRO A 169 -11.87 -1.21 7.87
CA PRO A 169 -10.59 -0.81 8.48
C PRO A 169 -9.90 -1.92 9.29
N ALA A 170 -10.67 -2.90 9.82
CA ALA A 170 -10.12 -4.03 10.57
C ALA A 170 -9.37 -5.04 9.68
N ALA A 171 -9.60 -5.03 8.37
CA ALA A 171 -8.81 -5.84 7.42
C ALA A 171 -7.37 -5.33 7.24
N PHE A 172 -7.06 -4.12 7.73
CA PHE A 172 -5.84 -3.42 7.43
C PHE A 172 -5.12 -2.80 8.66
N PRO A 173 -4.99 -3.51 9.79
CA PRO A 173 -4.42 -2.93 11.01
C PRO A 173 -2.91 -3.05 11.14
N MET A 174 -2.23 -3.78 10.24
CA MET A 174 -0.81 -4.12 10.37
C MET A 174 0.12 -2.92 10.19
N PHE A 175 1.30 -3.00 10.82
CA PHE A 175 2.42 -2.06 10.64
C PHE A 175 2.07 -0.61 11.01
N LYS A 176 1.42 -0.41 12.15
CA LYS A 176 1.07 0.92 12.70
C LYS A 176 2.10 1.49 13.68
N GLY A 177 3.30 0.90 13.75
CA GLY A 177 4.30 1.28 14.74
C GLY A 177 4.02 0.74 16.15
N GLY A 178 4.72 1.30 17.14
CA GLY A 178 4.54 0.91 18.53
C GLY A 178 5.19 -0.43 18.90
N TYR A 179 6.14 -0.89 18.09
CA TYR A 179 6.86 -2.16 18.32
C TYR A 179 7.77 -2.10 19.56
N PRO A 180 8.05 -3.25 20.19
CA PRO A 180 8.90 -3.32 21.37
C PRO A 180 10.40 -3.18 21.00
N LEU A 181 10.79 -2.04 20.43
CA LEU A 181 12.16 -1.77 20.04
C LEU A 181 13.06 -1.66 21.30
N ASN A 182 14.20 -2.36 21.25
CA ASN A 182 15.26 -2.18 22.22
C ASN A 182 16.05 -0.88 21.95
N ALA A 183 17.10 -0.61 22.75
CA ALA A 183 17.89 0.61 22.60
C ALA A 183 18.58 0.72 21.23
N ALA A 184 19.07 -0.40 20.67
CA ALA A 184 19.70 -0.43 19.34
C ALA A 184 18.68 -0.14 18.23
N GLY A 185 17.48 -0.74 18.30
CA GLY A 185 16.39 -0.50 17.36
C GLY A 185 15.92 0.95 17.37
N LYS A 186 15.75 1.55 18.56
CA LYS A 186 15.41 2.97 18.71
C LYS A 186 16.49 3.89 18.12
N ALA A 187 17.76 3.58 18.38
CA ALA A 187 18.89 4.37 17.85
C ALA A 187 19.01 4.26 16.32
N LYS A 188 18.75 3.09 15.75
CA LYS A 188 18.76 2.88 14.28
C LYS A 188 17.59 3.59 13.63
N LEU A 189 16.38 3.48 14.19
CA LEU A 189 15.17 4.18 13.68
C LEU A 189 15.36 5.71 13.68
N ALA A 190 16.01 6.27 14.71
CA ALA A 190 16.27 7.72 14.79
C ALA A 190 17.20 8.25 13.67
N GLN A 191 17.93 7.37 12.99
CA GLN A 191 18.82 7.71 11.86
C GLN A 191 18.09 7.63 10.51
N TRP A 192 16.89 7.08 10.47
CA TRP A 192 16.17 6.90 9.24
C TRP A 192 15.73 8.22 8.61
N ASN A 193 15.93 8.34 7.32
CA ASN A 193 15.47 9.47 6.53
C ASN A 193 14.41 8.99 5.53
N PRO A 194 13.18 9.51 5.59
CA PRO A 194 12.12 9.11 4.68
C PRO A 194 12.43 9.25 3.18
N ARG A 195 13.37 10.14 2.83
CA ARG A 195 13.79 10.34 1.43
C ARG A 195 14.62 9.20 0.86
N ASP A 196 15.22 8.41 1.75
CA ASP A 196 16.07 7.27 1.38
C ASP A 196 15.24 5.97 1.25
N ASN A 197 13.94 6.06 1.43
CA ASN A 197 13.05 4.92 1.31
C ASN A 197 12.97 4.44 -0.15
N GLU A 198 13.49 3.25 -0.43
CA GLU A 198 13.52 2.65 -1.76
C GLU A 198 12.11 2.37 -2.34
N LEU A 199 11.10 2.24 -1.49
CA LEU A 199 9.71 2.11 -1.95
C LEU A 199 9.24 3.32 -2.77
N LEU A 200 9.93 4.48 -2.67
CA LEU A 200 9.76 5.67 -3.52
C LEU A 200 10.09 5.38 -4.98
N LYS A 201 10.98 4.45 -5.23
CA LYS A 201 11.62 4.20 -6.51
C LYS A 201 11.28 2.80 -7.03
N CYS A 202 10.05 2.37 -6.91
CA CYS A 202 9.64 0.99 -7.21
C CYS A 202 10.46 -0.09 -6.50
N GLY A 203 11.12 0.25 -5.39
CA GLY A 203 11.82 -0.72 -4.55
C GLY A 203 10.84 -1.73 -3.95
N HIS A 204 11.21 -3.01 -4.01
CA HIS A 204 10.35 -4.06 -3.54
C HIS A 204 10.21 -4.05 -2.01
N LYS A 205 9.00 -4.25 -1.51
CA LYS A 205 8.78 -4.58 -0.11
C LYS A 205 9.33 -5.97 0.17
N GLY A 206 10.24 -6.08 1.12
CA GLY A 206 10.72 -7.37 1.62
C GLY A 206 9.75 -8.03 2.60
N GLN A 207 10.12 -9.23 3.05
CA GLN A 207 9.41 -9.90 4.15
C GLN A 207 9.83 -9.28 5.49
N PRO A 208 8.89 -9.01 6.43
CA PRO A 208 7.47 -9.30 6.36
C PRO A 208 6.61 -8.16 5.78
N LEU A 209 7.19 -7.01 5.42
CA LEU A 209 6.47 -5.81 5.01
C LEU A 209 5.51 -6.06 3.83
N ILE A 210 5.87 -6.96 2.90
CA ILE A 210 5.01 -7.26 1.74
C ILE A 210 3.62 -7.78 2.16
N MET A 211 3.51 -8.35 3.37
CA MET A 211 2.24 -8.89 3.88
C MET A 211 1.22 -7.80 4.25
N ILE A 212 1.61 -6.51 4.22
CA ILE A 212 0.67 -5.38 4.32
C ILE A 212 -0.06 -5.12 3.00
N SER A 213 0.40 -5.66 1.88
CA SER A 213 -0.17 -5.37 0.56
C SER A 213 -1.70 -5.39 0.58
N PRO A 214 -2.37 -4.34 0.08
CA PRO A 214 -3.82 -4.33 -0.07
C PRO A 214 -4.29 -5.10 -1.30
N LEU A 215 -3.36 -5.44 -2.20
CA LEU A 215 -3.63 -6.00 -3.51
C LEU A 215 -3.88 -7.51 -3.44
N PRO A 216 -4.41 -8.12 -4.51
CA PRO A 216 -4.70 -9.54 -4.56
C PRO A 216 -3.46 -10.40 -4.28
N MET A 217 -3.70 -11.48 -3.54
CA MET A 217 -2.76 -12.55 -3.24
C MET A 217 -3.35 -13.88 -3.68
N GLU A 218 -2.59 -14.69 -4.36
CA GLU A 218 -2.98 -16.02 -4.77
C GLU A 218 -2.08 -17.07 -4.14
N LEU A 219 -2.69 -18.11 -3.57
CA LEU A 219 -2.00 -19.32 -3.14
C LEU A 219 -2.27 -20.43 -4.16
N LYS A 220 -1.22 -21.03 -4.67
CA LYS A 220 -1.26 -22.14 -5.63
C LYS A 220 -0.38 -23.30 -5.19
N LYS A 221 -0.80 -24.52 -5.48
CA LYS A 221 0.08 -25.70 -5.42
C LYS A 221 1.10 -25.63 -6.56
N GLN A 222 2.36 -25.84 -6.25
CA GLN A 222 3.47 -25.90 -7.21
C GLN A 222 4.30 -27.15 -6.93
N GLY A 223 3.92 -28.27 -7.55
CA GLY A 223 4.46 -29.55 -7.14
C GLY A 223 4.08 -29.88 -5.71
N ASP A 224 5.07 -30.19 -4.88
CA ASP A 224 4.89 -30.43 -3.45
C ASP A 224 4.88 -29.14 -2.62
N ASP A 225 5.28 -28.01 -3.20
CA ASP A 225 5.39 -26.71 -2.54
C ASP A 225 4.14 -25.84 -2.77
N ILE A 226 4.09 -24.69 -2.11
CA ILE A 226 3.06 -23.67 -2.31
C ILE A 226 3.72 -22.43 -2.88
N LEU A 227 3.20 -21.93 -4.01
CA LEU A 227 3.54 -20.62 -4.54
C LEU A 227 2.54 -19.59 -4.02
N MET A 228 3.04 -18.58 -3.30
CA MET A 228 2.31 -17.36 -2.96
C MET A 228 2.68 -16.29 -3.96
N SER A 229 1.68 -15.79 -4.69
CA SER A 229 1.83 -14.67 -5.63
C SER A 229 1.07 -13.48 -5.07
N ILE A 230 1.73 -12.34 -4.92
CA ILE A 230 1.11 -11.08 -4.52
C ILE A 230 1.28 -10.10 -5.67
N GLU A 231 0.19 -9.43 -6.08
CA GLU A 231 0.19 -8.51 -7.21
C GLU A 231 1.22 -7.39 -7.03
N GLU A 232 1.34 -6.84 -5.82
CA GLU A 232 2.29 -5.77 -5.54
C GLU A 232 3.72 -6.21 -5.82
N TYR A 233 4.38 -5.48 -6.73
CA TYR A 233 5.74 -5.73 -7.23
C TYR A 233 5.94 -7.12 -7.85
N ASP A 234 4.90 -7.74 -8.40
CA ASP A 234 4.96 -9.10 -8.98
C ASP A 234 5.58 -10.13 -8.03
N THR A 235 5.32 -9.98 -6.74
CA THR A 235 5.96 -10.77 -5.70
C THR A 235 5.63 -12.26 -5.87
N ARG A 236 6.68 -13.09 -5.85
CA ARG A 236 6.62 -14.56 -5.88
C ARG A 236 7.38 -15.11 -4.70
N ARG A 237 6.69 -15.88 -3.87
CA ARG A 237 7.28 -16.50 -2.67
C ARG A 237 6.94 -17.99 -2.68
N VAL A 238 7.98 -18.83 -2.65
CA VAL A 238 7.83 -20.28 -2.53
C VAL A 238 7.82 -20.64 -1.05
N ILE A 239 6.83 -21.42 -0.64
CA ILE A 239 6.74 -22.00 0.69
C ILE A 239 7.03 -23.48 0.54
N HIS A 240 8.20 -23.92 1.03
CA HIS A 240 8.66 -25.30 0.95
C HIS A 240 7.94 -26.16 1.97
N MET A 241 7.24 -27.19 1.48
CA MET A 241 6.43 -28.07 2.34
C MET A 241 7.18 -29.34 2.78
N ALA A 242 8.37 -29.58 2.22
CA ALA A 242 9.21 -30.69 2.66
C ALA A 242 9.79 -30.39 4.07
N PRO A 243 9.61 -31.29 5.06
CA PRO A 243 10.06 -31.05 6.44
C PRO A 243 11.59 -30.84 6.58
N ASN A 244 12.35 -31.33 5.62
CA ASN A 244 13.82 -31.25 5.57
C ASN A 244 14.31 -30.28 4.50
N ALA A 245 13.50 -29.36 4.04
CA ALA A 245 13.90 -28.32 3.10
C ALA A 245 15.05 -27.49 3.69
N VAL A 246 16.15 -27.38 2.95
CA VAL A 246 17.37 -26.71 3.39
C VAL A 246 17.43 -25.32 2.77
N ALA A 247 17.62 -24.30 3.63
CA ALA A 247 17.84 -22.95 3.18
C ALA A 247 19.16 -22.82 2.41
N PRO A 248 19.22 -22.04 1.33
CA PRO A 248 20.48 -21.63 0.73
C PRO A 248 21.27 -20.77 1.73
N ALA A 249 22.59 -20.69 1.54
CA ALA A 249 23.42 -19.85 2.39
C ALA A 249 23.17 -18.34 2.19
N GLU A 250 22.63 -17.96 1.04
CA GLU A 250 22.33 -16.59 0.68
C GLU A 250 20.99 -16.14 1.28
N HIS A 251 20.98 -14.98 1.91
CA HIS A 251 19.79 -14.30 2.36
C HIS A 251 19.14 -13.53 1.22
N THR A 252 17.82 -13.58 1.13
CA THR A 252 17.05 -12.89 0.11
C THR A 252 16.05 -11.92 0.73
N GLN A 253 15.51 -11.02 -0.06
CA GLN A 253 14.50 -10.05 0.40
C GLN A 253 13.24 -10.73 0.97
N PHE A 254 12.89 -11.93 0.47
CA PHE A 254 11.74 -12.70 0.95
C PHE A 254 12.12 -13.85 1.89
N GLY A 255 13.40 -14.07 2.13
CA GLY A 255 13.91 -15.13 2.97
C GLY A 255 13.70 -16.52 2.39
N PHE A 256 13.77 -17.52 3.26
CA PHE A 256 13.47 -18.91 2.98
C PHE A 256 12.29 -19.39 3.85
N SER A 257 11.21 -19.78 3.22
CA SER A 257 9.94 -20.10 3.87
C SER A 257 9.70 -21.63 3.90
N ARG A 258 9.46 -22.17 5.08
CA ARG A 258 9.04 -23.56 5.29
C ARG A 258 7.63 -23.59 5.82
N GLY A 259 6.79 -24.44 5.23
CA GLY A 259 5.38 -24.54 5.60
C GLY A 259 5.00 -25.94 6.08
N HIS A 260 3.98 -25.97 6.91
CA HIS A 260 3.27 -27.18 7.27
C HIS A 260 1.81 -26.87 7.60
N PHE A 261 0.96 -27.87 7.61
CA PHE A 261 -0.43 -27.71 8.01
C PHE A 261 -0.67 -28.17 9.45
N GLU A 262 -1.33 -27.33 10.25
CA GLU A 262 -1.94 -27.69 11.52
C GLU A 262 -3.48 -27.73 11.32
N GLY A 263 -4.01 -28.90 11.04
CA GLY A 263 -5.40 -29.02 10.58
C GLY A 263 -5.61 -28.27 9.27
N THR A 264 -6.46 -27.25 9.26
CA THR A 264 -6.70 -26.38 8.09
C THR A 264 -5.81 -25.13 8.04
N THR A 265 -5.06 -24.87 9.09
CA THR A 265 -4.17 -23.69 9.20
C THR A 265 -2.85 -23.98 8.52
N LEU A 266 -2.47 -23.18 7.53
CA LEU A 266 -1.11 -23.17 6.99
C LEU A 266 -0.22 -22.35 7.94
N VAL A 267 0.83 -22.96 8.45
CA VAL A 267 1.87 -22.34 9.27
C VAL A 267 3.11 -22.19 8.42
N VAL A 268 3.69 -20.99 8.39
CA VAL A 268 4.88 -20.70 7.58
C VAL A 268 5.95 -20.07 8.45
N GLU A 269 7.11 -20.71 8.54
CA GLU A 269 8.29 -20.19 9.22
C GLU A 269 9.27 -19.63 8.19
N THR A 270 9.72 -18.39 8.38
CA THR A 270 10.66 -17.74 7.45
C THR A 270 11.86 -17.19 8.19
N ASP A 271 13.02 -17.51 7.67
CA ASP A 271 14.33 -17.01 8.07
C ASP A 271 15.15 -16.59 6.82
N HIS A 272 16.45 -16.29 6.95
CA HIS A 272 17.32 -15.85 5.84
C HIS A 272 16.78 -14.61 5.11
N ILE A 273 16.11 -13.73 5.85
CA ILE A 273 15.55 -12.49 5.29
C ILE A 273 16.65 -11.42 5.25
N LYS A 274 16.82 -10.78 4.09
CA LYS A 274 17.70 -9.64 3.88
C LYS A 274 16.89 -8.46 3.36
N ALA A 275 16.10 -7.84 4.24
CA ALA A 275 15.39 -6.61 3.99
C ALA A 275 15.76 -5.60 5.09
N GLU A 276 15.96 -4.34 4.71
CA GLU A 276 16.53 -3.34 5.63
C GLU A 276 15.50 -2.87 6.66
N TYR A 277 14.22 -2.82 6.27
CA TYR A 277 13.17 -2.25 7.11
C TYR A 277 12.01 -3.20 7.31
N PHE A 278 11.53 -3.23 8.55
CA PHE A 278 10.37 -3.99 8.98
C PHE A 278 9.06 -3.37 8.49
N ASP A 279 9.02 -2.05 8.37
CA ASP A 279 7.88 -1.29 7.90
C ASP A 279 8.30 -0.11 6.99
N HIS A 280 7.30 0.63 6.52
CA HIS A 280 7.52 1.81 5.66
C HIS A 280 7.86 3.10 6.43
N GLU A 281 7.97 3.01 7.75
CA GLU A 281 8.36 4.13 8.64
C GLU A 281 9.82 4.03 9.09
N GLY A 282 10.56 3.06 8.51
CA GLY A 282 12.00 2.90 8.77
C GLY A 282 12.32 2.11 10.02
N THR A 283 11.34 1.39 10.60
CA THR A 283 11.63 0.44 11.68
C THR A 283 12.65 -0.57 11.19
N PRO A 284 13.83 -0.68 11.84
CA PRO A 284 14.88 -1.56 11.35
C PRO A 284 14.53 -3.02 11.58
N GLN A 285 15.05 -3.87 10.70
CA GLN A 285 15.14 -5.30 10.93
C GLN A 285 16.55 -5.79 10.61
N SER A 286 16.96 -6.91 11.23
CA SER A 286 18.26 -7.52 11.02
C SER A 286 18.14 -8.80 10.20
N GLU A 287 19.27 -9.34 9.74
CA GLU A 287 19.31 -10.66 9.09
C GLU A 287 19.06 -11.82 10.07
N GLN A 288 18.94 -11.55 11.38
CA GLN A 288 18.55 -12.54 12.39
C GLN A 288 17.03 -12.59 12.61
N ILE A 289 16.27 -11.77 11.90
CA ILE A 289 14.81 -11.78 11.99
C ILE A 289 14.26 -13.15 11.57
N LYS A 290 13.27 -13.60 12.31
CA LYS A 290 12.47 -14.79 12.01
C LYS A 290 11.01 -14.44 12.14
N THR A 291 10.20 -14.99 11.24
CA THR A 291 8.75 -14.82 11.29
C THR A 291 8.05 -16.17 11.31
N VAL A 292 6.94 -16.22 12.04
CA VAL A 292 6.00 -17.33 11.99
C VAL A 292 4.65 -16.76 11.58
N GLU A 293 4.13 -17.21 10.46
CA GLU A 293 2.87 -16.78 9.88
C GLU A 293 1.85 -17.90 9.99
N ARG A 294 0.61 -17.54 10.32
CA ARG A 294 -0.51 -18.49 10.44
C ARG A 294 -1.65 -18.02 9.57
N PHE A 295 -1.98 -18.78 8.56
CA PHE A 295 -3.09 -18.53 7.65
C PHE A 295 -4.23 -19.48 8.03
N LYS A 296 -5.19 -18.97 8.80
CA LYS A 296 -6.29 -19.75 9.34
C LYS A 296 -7.59 -19.44 8.57
N PRO A 297 -8.02 -20.33 7.66
CA PRO A 297 -9.31 -20.13 6.99
C PRO A 297 -10.47 -20.36 7.96
N ASN A 298 -11.57 -19.70 7.72
CA ASN A 298 -12.84 -20.06 8.34
C ASN A 298 -13.45 -21.31 7.68
N ALA A 299 -14.52 -21.84 8.25
CA ALA A 299 -15.15 -23.09 7.77
C ALA A 299 -15.70 -22.99 6.33
N ALA A 300 -16.07 -21.79 5.88
CA ALA A 300 -16.56 -21.53 4.51
C ALA A 300 -15.43 -21.29 3.50
N TYR A 301 -14.20 -21.12 3.97
CA TYR A 301 -13.06 -20.71 3.15
C TYR A 301 -13.33 -19.42 2.36
N ASP A 302 -14.07 -18.49 2.93
CA ASP A 302 -14.31 -17.17 2.35
C ASP A 302 -13.52 -16.05 3.07
N ARG A 303 -12.85 -16.41 4.20
CA ARG A 303 -11.96 -15.54 4.97
C ARG A 303 -10.75 -16.32 5.49
N ILE A 304 -9.59 -15.66 5.46
CA ILE A 304 -8.37 -16.09 6.17
C ILE A 304 -8.07 -15.08 7.27
N ASP A 305 -8.07 -15.52 8.53
CA ASP A 305 -7.46 -14.78 9.62
C ASP A 305 -5.96 -15.07 9.60
N TYR A 306 -5.17 -14.00 9.70
CA TYR A 306 -3.71 -14.06 9.61
C TYR A 306 -3.07 -13.50 10.85
N THR A 307 -2.09 -14.22 11.35
CA THR A 307 -1.22 -13.79 12.45
C THR A 307 0.22 -13.89 12.00
N LEU A 308 1.00 -12.85 12.23
CA LEU A 308 2.44 -12.78 12.02
C LEU A 308 3.11 -12.59 13.38
N THR A 309 3.85 -13.58 13.83
CA THR A 309 4.74 -13.47 15.00
C THR A 309 6.16 -13.15 14.50
N THR A 310 6.74 -12.07 14.99
CA THR A 310 8.09 -11.61 14.62
C THR A 310 9.04 -11.73 15.80
N THR A 311 10.24 -12.21 15.53
CA THR A 311 11.36 -12.28 16.48
C THR A 311 12.61 -11.73 15.80
N ASP A 312 13.21 -10.68 16.36
CA ASP A 312 14.50 -10.15 15.93
C ASP A 312 15.28 -9.68 17.17
N PRO A 313 16.22 -10.49 17.68
CA PRO A 313 16.90 -10.18 18.92
C PRO A 313 17.87 -8.99 18.84
N VAL A 314 18.18 -8.52 17.62
CA VAL A 314 19.06 -7.37 17.41
C VAL A 314 18.34 -6.06 17.70
N TYR A 315 17.06 -5.95 17.29
CA TYR A 315 16.34 -4.68 17.33
C TYR A 315 15.09 -4.68 18.23
N PHE A 316 14.55 -5.85 18.60
CA PHE A 316 13.37 -5.94 19.46
C PHE A 316 13.68 -6.59 20.81
N GLU A 317 13.01 -6.12 21.87
CA GLU A 317 13.15 -6.62 23.24
C GLU A 317 12.52 -8.01 23.42
N LYS A 318 11.49 -8.31 22.66
CA LYS A 318 10.71 -9.54 22.73
C LYS A 318 9.96 -9.81 21.43
N PRO A 319 9.52 -11.05 21.19
CA PRO A 319 8.60 -11.36 20.13
C PRO A 319 7.28 -10.56 20.24
N PHE A 320 6.67 -10.25 19.11
CA PHE A 320 5.39 -9.58 19.05
C PHE A 320 4.56 -10.07 17.86
N GLU A 321 3.26 -9.80 17.90
CA GLU A 321 2.33 -10.29 16.90
C GLU A 321 1.62 -9.14 16.19
N LEU A 322 1.38 -9.34 14.90
CA LEU A 322 0.56 -8.49 14.05
C LEU A 322 -0.55 -9.36 13.43
N THR A 323 -1.72 -8.78 13.26
CA THR A 323 -2.87 -9.52 12.73
C THR A 323 -3.56 -8.76 11.62
N ARG A 324 -4.15 -9.48 10.69
CA ARG A 324 -5.08 -8.98 9.67
C ARG A 324 -5.97 -10.10 9.17
N TYR A 325 -6.83 -9.81 8.18
CA TYR A 325 -7.54 -10.84 7.44
C TYR A 325 -7.67 -10.49 5.95
N TRP A 326 -7.88 -11.52 5.15
CA TRP A 326 -8.27 -11.40 3.74
C TRP A 326 -9.60 -12.09 3.51
N VAL A 327 -10.28 -11.71 2.44
CA VAL A 327 -11.52 -12.33 1.97
C VAL A 327 -11.31 -12.97 0.60
N TRP A 328 -12.01 -14.06 0.35
CA TRP A 328 -12.01 -14.69 -0.98
C TRP A 328 -12.70 -13.78 -1.99
N LYS A 329 -12.05 -13.58 -3.13
CA LYS A 329 -12.54 -12.77 -4.23
C LYS A 329 -12.48 -13.57 -5.54
N PRO A 330 -13.51 -14.43 -5.82
CA PRO A 330 -13.52 -15.28 -7.01
C PRO A 330 -13.58 -14.48 -8.31
N GLU A 331 -13.95 -13.21 -8.24
CA GLU A 331 -13.99 -12.27 -9.35
C GLU A 331 -12.63 -11.64 -9.69
N MET A 332 -11.59 -11.88 -8.88
CA MET A 332 -10.28 -11.27 -9.05
C MET A 332 -9.22 -12.25 -9.52
N THR A 333 -8.23 -11.72 -10.23
CA THR A 333 -6.97 -12.39 -10.57
C THR A 333 -5.79 -11.54 -10.08
N VAL A 334 -4.61 -12.13 -10.00
CA VAL A 334 -3.36 -11.40 -9.75
C VAL A 334 -2.84 -10.91 -11.10
N HIS A 335 -2.81 -9.59 -11.27
CA HIS A 335 -2.31 -8.94 -12.49
C HIS A 335 -0.82 -8.61 -12.39
N PRO A 336 -0.13 -8.37 -13.51
CA PRO A 336 1.17 -7.70 -13.50
C PRO A 336 1.08 -6.33 -12.83
N TYR A 337 2.08 -6.00 -12.00
CA TYR A 337 2.08 -4.76 -11.23
C TYR A 337 2.54 -3.54 -12.03
N GLU A 338 3.43 -3.73 -12.99
CA GLU A 338 3.91 -2.67 -13.89
C GLU A 338 4.22 -1.35 -13.16
N CYS A 339 5.14 -1.39 -12.19
CA CYS A 339 5.55 -0.19 -11.45
C CYS A 339 6.26 0.80 -12.39
N VAL A 340 5.90 2.07 -12.29
CA VAL A 340 6.53 3.16 -13.04
C VAL A 340 7.20 4.10 -12.03
N ASP A 341 8.53 4.16 -12.07
CA ASP A 341 9.32 5.14 -11.32
C ASP A 341 9.21 6.52 -12.00
N ARG A 342 8.97 7.59 -11.22
CA ARG A 342 8.79 8.96 -11.73
C ARG A 342 9.59 9.98 -10.94
#